data_5db3f0a56ff5c656734f1f7f68217805
#
_entry.id   5db3f0a56ff5c656734f1f7f68217805
#
_cell.length_a   1.000
_cell.length_b   1.000
_cell.length_c   1.000
_cell.angle_alpha   90.00
_cell.angle_beta   90.00
_cell.angle_gamma   90.00
#
_symmetry.space_group_name_H-M   'P 1'
#
loop_
_entity.id
_entity.type
_entity.pdbx_description
1 polymer ?
#
loop_
_entity_poly.entity_id
_entity_poly.type
_entity_poly.pdbx_seq_one_letter_code
_entity_poly.pdbx_strand_id
1 'polypeptide(L)'
;MQQRKEVKLFTAIVDEQTVHLNTDMTKEDQMLIALLVLQNLKSWVEAATTDDRVVAQAYKPLRITVKGSAGSGKSFLIKAIANTVRTIFADQDVVQISAPTGAAAYNVGGETIHRKFAINPHNPNKELNNSAIERLKKIKRRVLVEIIDERSMMTCPVVGAAERNAASTTHGGSHDDEDWGGIPIVIWFGDDYQLPPPTNTEKGAFDLMSSKTSYSQQKLSNAAFGAQVIWDMSKVCVELRTTKRQNVNQQPFKETLERLRVGEANEDDADFLMADLTR
;
A
#
# COMPACT_ATOMS: atom_id res chain seq x y z
N MET A 1 31.37 6.31 17.03
CA MET A 1 32.17 5.66 15.97
C MET A 1 31.52 4.38 15.44
N GLN A 2 30.90 3.59 16.27
CA GLN A 2 30.21 2.34 15.89
C GLN A 2 28.97 2.62 15.02
N GLN A 3 28.08 3.53 15.41
CA GLN A 3 26.90 3.96 14.65
C GLN A 3 27.24 4.43 13.23
N ARG A 4 28.31 5.23 13.05
CA ARG A 4 28.76 5.65 11.70
C ARG A 4 29.22 4.48 10.82
N LYS A 5 29.74 3.41 11.42
CA LYS A 5 30.09 2.20 10.67
C LYS A 5 28.84 1.42 10.25
N GLU A 6 27.84 1.33 11.14
CA GLU A 6 26.56 0.65 10.86
C GLU A 6 25.78 1.36 9.76
N VAL A 7 25.67 2.70 9.79
CA VAL A 7 25.04 3.48 8.71
C VAL A 7 25.76 3.30 7.38
N LYS A 8 27.10 3.31 7.37
CA LYS A 8 27.88 3.09 6.14
C LYS A 8 27.66 1.69 5.58
N LEU A 9 27.62 0.66 6.45
CA LEU A 9 27.35 -0.70 6.02
C LEU A 9 25.94 -0.82 5.45
N PHE A 10 24.94 -0.25 6.13
CA PHE A 10 23.56 -0.22 5.63
C PHE A 10 23.46 0.47 4.28
N THR A 11 24.10 1.64 4.11
CA THR A 11 24.16 2.35 2.84
C THR A 11 24.74 1.49 1.72
N ALA A 12 25.85 0.79 1.98
CA ALA A 12 26.47 -0.09 1.00
C ALA A 12 25.54 -1.25 0.59
N ILE A 13 24.82 -1.85 1.54
CA ILE A 13 23.85 -2.92 1.27
C ILE A 13 22.69 -2.37 0.43
N VAL A 14 22.16 -1.17 0.75
CA VAL A 14 21.09 -0.54 -0.05
C VAL A 14 21.55 -0.25 -1.48
N ASP A 15 22.77 0.25 -1.63
CA ASP A 15 23.34 0.56 -2.96
C ASP A 15 23.54 -0.71 -3.77
N GLU A 16 24.01 -1.82 -3.17
CA GLU A 16 24.11 -3.14 -3.82
C GLU A 16 22.74 -3.67 -4.25
N GLN A 17 21.75 -3.65 -3.37
CA GLN A 17 20.38 -4.08 -3.70
C GLN A 17 19.74 -3.18 -4.77
N THR A 18 20.07 -1.90 -4.80
CA THR A 18 19.63 -0.98 -5.85
C THR A 18 20.18 -1.41 -7.22
N VAL A 19 21.43 -1.87 -7.31
CA VAL A 19 21.99 -2.42 -8.55
C VAL A 19 21.24 -3.67 -8.98
N HIS A 20 20.93 -4.59 -8.06
CA HIS A 20 20.14 -5.78 -8.38
C HIS A 20 18.74 -5.44 -8.87
N LEU A 21 18.04 -4.50 -8.22
CA LEU A 21 16.74 -4.02 -8.68
C LEU A 21 16.80 -3.41 -10.08
N ASN A 22 17.87 -2.67 -10.40
CA ASN A 22 18.09 -2.09 -11.74
C ASN A 22 18.22 -3.15 -12.83
N THR A 23 18.78 -4.31 -12.53
CA THR A 23 18.92 -5.42 -13.51
C THR A 23 17.60 -6.17 -13.70
N ASP A 24 16.78 -6.30 -12.67
CA ASP A 24 15.54 -7.08 -12.68
C ASP A 24 14.33 -6.26 -13.14
N MET A 25 14.31 -4.95 -12.84
CA MET A 25 13.21 -4.04 -13.20
C MET A 25 13.47 -3.40 -14.57
N THR A 26 12.66 -3.79 -15.55
CA THR A 26 12.74 -3.26 -16.92
C THR A 26 11.89 -2.01 -17.15
N LYS A 27 11.26 -1.45 -16.10
CA LYS A 27 10.31 -0.35 -16.20
C LYS A 27 10.68 0.79 -15.28
N GLU A 28 10.75 1.99 -15.84
CA GLU A 28 11.11 3.22 -15.13
C GLU A 28 10.17 3.53 -13.96
N ASP A 29 8.86 3.32 -14.12
CA ASP A 29 7.85 3.55 -13.09
C ASP A 29 7.99 2.60 -11.89
N GLN A 30 8.25 1.31 -12.13
CA GLN A 30 8.52 0.33 -11.08
C GLN A 30 9.82 0.64 -10.34
N MET A 31 10.86 1.00 -11.10
CA MET A 31 12.15 1.39 -10.56
C MET A 31 12.03 2.62 -9.67
N LEU A 32 11.30 3.65 -10.12
CA LEU A 32 11.08 4.86 -9.33
C LEU A 32 10.49 4.54 -7.95
N ILE A 33 9.46 3.68 -7.90
CA ILE A 33 8.83 3.32 -6.63
C ILE A 33 9.79 2.56 -5.73
N ALA A 34 10.53 1.60 -6.27
CA ALA A 34 11.52 0.85 -5.49
C ALA A 34 12.62 1.77 -4.93
N LEU A 35 13.12 2.71 -5.72
CA LEU A 35 14.11 3.69 -5.29
C LEU A 35 13.56 4.63 -4.22
N LEU A 36 12.31 5.10 -4.33
CA LEU A 36 11.67 5.92 -3.30
C LEU A 36 11.60 5.18 -1.96
N VAL A 37 11.24 3.89 -1.98
CA VAL A 37 11.21 3.05 -0.78
C VAL A 37 12.59 2.93 -0.16
N LEU A 38 13.61 2.58 -0.95
CA LEU A 38 14.98 2.40 -0.45
C LEU A 38 15.58 3.71 0.07
N GLN A 39 15.36 4.81 -0.62
CA GLN A 39 15.83 6.12 -0.18
C GLN A 39 15.16 6.56 1.12
N ASN A 40 13.86 6.31 1.27
CA ASN A 40 13.16 6.63 2.52
C ASN A 40 13.64 5.75 3.68
N LEU A 41 13.89 4.45 3.45
CA LEU A 41 14.49 3.57 4.47
C LEU A 41 15.88 4.04 4.89
N LYS A 42 16.70 4.50 3.94
CA LYS A 42 18.01 5.07 4.23
C LYS A 42 17.90 6.30 5.12
N SER A 43 17.01 7.23 4.79
CA SER A 43 16.74 8.42 5.61
C SER A 43 16.16 8.08 6.98
N TRP A 44 15.33 7.03 7.08
CA TRP A 44 14.84 6.54 8.36
C TRP A 44 15.95 5.99 9.25
N VAL A 45 16.86 5.17 8.71
CA VAL A 45 18.00 4.66 9.46
C VAL A 45 18.91 5.79 9.93
N GLU A 46 19.19 6.75 9.06
CA GLU A 46 19.97 7.94 9.41
C GLU A 46 19.32 8.71 10.56
N ALA A 47 18.02 8.97 10.49
CA ALA A 47 17.25 9.65 11.53
C ALA A 47 17.22 8.88 12.85
N ALA A 48 17.07 7.54 12.78
CA ALA A 48 17.03 6.68 13.98
C ALA A 48 18.39 6.48 14.65
N THR A 49 19.50 6.72 13.95
CA THR A 49 20.86 6.48 14.44
C THR A 49 21.68 7.74 14.68
N THR A 50 21.12 8.93 14.40
CA THR A 50 21.80 10.21 14.60
C THR A 50 21.54 10.77 15.99
N ASP A 51 22.57 11.44 16.55
CA ASP A 51 22.41 12.26 17.74
C ASP A 51 21.95 13.70 17.40
N ASP A 52 21.92 14.05 16.10
CA ASP A 52 21.47 15.37 15.63
C ASP A 52 19.94 15.42 15.56
N ARG A 53 19.36 16.23 16.44
CA ARG A 53 17.91 16.42 16.53
C ARG A 53 17.31 17.01 15.24
N VAL A 54 18.06 17.84 14.52
CA VAL A 54 17.57 18.46 13.27
C VAL A 54 17.40 17.39 12.19
N VAL A 55 18.37 16.47 12.07
CA VAL A 55 18.32 15.35 11.13
C VAL A 55 17.18 14.40 11.51
N ALA A 56 17.08 14.05 12.80
CA ALA A 56 16.00 13.17 13.29
C ALA A 56 14.61 13.75 13.03
N GLN A 57 14.42 15.06 13.26
CA GLN A 57 13.13 15.74 13.02
C GLN A 57 12.84 16.01 11.54
N ALA A 58 13.84 16.01 10.68
CA ALA A 58 13.67 16.19 9.24
C ALA A 58 13.10 14.96 8.52
N TYR A 59 13.18 13.77 9.14
CA TYR A 59 12.63 12.56 8.57
C TYR A 59 11.11 12.65 8.42
N LYS A 60 10.61 12.19 7.28
CA LYS A 60 9.16 12.08 7.01
C LYS A 60 8.82 10.69 6.54
N PRO A 61 7.82 10.03 7.17
CA PRO A 61 7.32 8.75 6.71
C PRO A 61 6.83 8.81 5.26
N LEU A 62 7.02 7.74 4.51
CA LEU A 62 6.54 7.62 3.14
C LEU A 62 5.12 7.03 3.13
N ARG A 63 4.20 7.78 2.53
CA ARG A 63 2.82 7.38 2.27
C ARG A 63 2.58 7.47 0.77
N ILE A 64 2.39 6.32 0.11
CA ILE A 64 2.31 6.28 -1.36
C ILE A 64 1.22 5.32 -1.83
N THR A 65 0.48 5.76 -2.84
CA THR A 65 -0.46 4.93 -3.59
C THR A 65 0.11 4.60 -4.96
N VAL A 66 0.12 3.32 -5.30
CA VAL A 66 0.56 2.80 -6.58
C VAL A 66 -0.66 2.28 -7.33
N LYS A 67 -1.01 2.96 -8.41
CA LYS A 67 -2.10 2.56 -9.31
C LYS A 67 -1.56 1.78 -10.50
N GLY A 68 -2.36 0.89 -11.03
CA GLY A 68 -2.02 0.21 -12.27
C GLY A 68 -3.08 -0.78 -12.70
N SER A 69 -3.29 -0.89 -14.00
CA SER A 69 -4.23 -1.84 -14.60
C SER A 69 -3.83 -3.30 -14.34
N ALA A 70 -4.73 -4.22 -14.65
CA ALA A 70 -4.41 -5.64 -14.63
C ALA A 70 -3.21 -5.94 -15.54
N GLY A 71 -2.20 -6.63 -15.02
CA GLY A 71 -0.97 -6.95 -15.77
C GLY A 71 0.10 -5.85 -15.81
N SER A 72 -0.09 -4.72 -15.10
CA SER A 72 0.94 -3.67 -14.99
C SER A 72 2.16 -4.06 -14.15
N GLY A 73 2.10 -5.23 -13.48
CA GLY A 73 3.20 -5.75 -12.66
C GLY A 73 3.15 -5.36 -11.19
N LYS A 74 2.00 -4.95 -10.65
CA LYS A 74 1.83 -4.65 -9.22
C LYS A 74 2.36 -5.76 -8.31
N SER A 75 1.88 -6.99 -8.50
CA SER A 75 2.28 -8.13 -7.65
C SER A 75 3.78 -8.48 -7.77
N PHE A 76 4.38 -8.24 -8.93
CA PHE A 76 5.83 -8.36 -9.10
C PHE A 76 6.56 -7.30 -8.26
N LEU A 77 6.15 -6.04 -8.35
CA LEU A 77 6.75 -4.94 -7.61
C LEU A 77 6.59 -5.13 -6.09
N ILE A 78 5.42 -5.57 -5.62
CA ILE A 78 5.18 -5.92 -4.20
C ILE A 78 6.22 -6.93 -3.71
N LYS A 79 6.38 -8.04 -4.45
CA LYS A 79 7.32 -9.11 -4.09
C LYS A 79 8.77 -8.62 -4.16
N ALA A 80 9.12 -7.83 -5.17
CA ALA A 80 10.46 -7.27 -5.32
C ALA A 80 10.82 -6.36 -4.14
N ILE A 81 9.97 -5.39 -3.80
CA ILE A 81 10.16 -4.50 -2.63
C ILE A 81 10.29 -5.32 -1.36
N ALA A 82 9.35 -6.24 -1.11
CA ALA A 82 9.34 -7.03 0.11
C ALA A 82 10.62 -7.87 0.26
N ASN A 83 11.05 -8.56 -0.79
CA ASN A 83 12.26 -9.38 -0.76
C ASN A 83 13.50 -8.53 -0.55
N THR A 84 13.61 -7.39 -1.25
CA THR A 84 14.76 -6.49 -1.11
C THR A 84 14.88 -5.97 0.32
N VAL A 85 13.79 -5.45 0.90
CA VAL A 85 13.80 -4.91 2.27
C VAL A 85 14.12 -6.01 3.29
N ARG A 86 13.50 -7.19 3.16
CA ARG A 86 13.79 -8.34 4.03
C ARG A 86 15.25 -8.79 3.94
N THR A 87 15.85 -8.73 2.75
CA THR A 87 17.27 -9.05 2.54
C THR A 87 18.17 -8.01 3.22
N ILE A 88 17.88 -6.72 3.05
CA ILE A 88 18.65 -5.63 3.66
C ILE A 88 18.69 -5.75 5.18
N PHE A 89 17.57 -6.04 5.81
CA PHE A 89 17.45 -6.11 7.26
C PHE A 89 17.68 -7.53 7.83
N ALA A 90 17.88 -8.54 6.98
CA ALA A 90 17.98 -9.96 7.35
C ALA A 90 16.82 -10.42 8.26
N ASP A 91 15.61 -9.85 8.05
CA ASP A 91 14.43 -10.07 8.88
C ASP A 91 13.18 -10.13 8.01
N GLN A 92 12.37 -11.21 8.18
CA GLN A 92 11.13 -11.39 7.43
C GLN A 92 9.98 -10.50 7.93
N ASP A 93 10.00 -10.13 9.19
CA ASP A 93 8.92 -9.41 9.86
C ASP A 93 8.96 -7.90 9.63
N VAL A 94 10.02 -7.36 9.04
CA VAL A 94 10.15 -5.93 8.73
C VAL A 94 9.21 -5.48 7.60
N VAL A 95 8.71 -6.41 6.79
CA VAL A 95 7.71 -6.12 5.76
C VAL A 95 6.46 -6.95 6.00
N GLN A 96 5.34 -6.28 6.16
CA GLN A 96 4.02 -6.90 6.15
C GLN A 96 3.29 -6.62 4.84
N ILE A 97 2.56 -7.63 4.35
CA ILE A 97 1.74 -7.52 3.15
C ILE A 97 0.33 -7.94 3.53
N SER A 98 -0.65 -7.14 3.14
CA SER A 98 -2.06 -7.43 3.39
C SER A 98 -2.94 -7.11 2.17
N ALA A 99 -4.13 -7.71 2.13
CA ALA A 99 -5.14 -7.47 1.11
C ALA A 99 -6.55 -7.65 1.69
N PRO A 100 -7.61 -7.12 1.05
CA PRO A 100 -8.98 -7.24 1.53
C PRO A 100 -9.49 -8.68 1.61
N THR A 101 -9.10 -9.53 0.68
CA THR A 101 -9.57 -10.92 0.55
C THR A 101 -8.45 -11.93 0.73
N GLY A 102 -8.81 -13.16 1.14
CA GLY A 102 -7.84 -14.26 1.29
C GLY A 102 -7.14 -14.62 -0.03
N ALA A 103 -7.86 -14.61 -1.15
CA ALA A 103 -7.30 -14.91 -2.46
C ALA A 103 -6.28 -13.86 -2.91
N ALA A 104 -6.62 -12.57 -2.77
CA ALA A 104 -5.69 -11.48 -3.07
C ALA A 104 -4.44 -11.53 -2.19
N ALA A 105 -4.61 -11.75 -0.88
CA ALA A 105 -3.52 -11.86 0.07
C ALA A 105 -2.58 -13.03 -0.27
N TYR A 106 -3.14 -14.19 -0.61
CA TYR A 106 -2.35 -15.36 -1.02
C TYR A 106 -1.48 -15.10 -2.26
N ASN A 107 -2.01 -14.40 -3.26
CA ASN A 107 -1.30 -14.09 -4.50
C ASN A 107 -0.01 -13.26 -4.29
N VAL A 108 -0.02 -12.41 -3.27
CA VAL A 108 1.13 -11.55 -2.93
C VAL A 108 1.95 -12.06 -1.75
N GLY A 109 1.61 -13.23 -1.20
CA GLY A 109 2.32 -13.81 -0.05
C GLY A 109 2.05 -13.06 1.26
N GLY A 110 0.85 -12.51 1.40
CA GLY A 110 0.41 -11.77 2.57
C GLY A 110 -0.73 -12.44 3.35
N GLU A 111 -1.37 -11.68 4.21
CA GLU A 111 -2.55 -12.07 4.97
C GLU A 111 -3.70 -11.07 4.74
N THR A 112 -4.92 -11.39 5.20
CA THR A 112 -6.01 -10.43 5.09
C THR A 112 -5.78 -9.21 6.00
N ILE A 113 -6.20 -8.03 5.55
CA ILE A 113 -6.11 -6.79 6.32
C ILE A 113 -6.81 -6.93 7.69
N HIS A 114 -7.92 -7.66 7.75
CA HIS A 114 -8.64 -7.94 8.98
C HIS A 114 -7.75 -8.67 10.01
N ARG A 115 -6.98 -9.66 9.55
CA ARG A 115 -6.07 -10.41 10.43
C ARG A 115 -4.86 -9.58 10.83
N LYS A 116 -4.24 -8.87 9.87
CA LYS A 116 -3.02 -8.07 10.12
C LYS A 116 -3.24 -6.92 11.08
N PHE A 117 -4.41 -6.31 11.04
CA PHE A 117 -4.74 -5.16 11.89
C PHE A 117 -5.76 -5.49 12.99
N ALA A 118 -6.04 -6.78 13.23
CA ALA A 118 -6.98 -7.24 14.25
C ALA A 118 -8.39 -6.63 14.10
N ILE A 119 -8.86 -6.39 12.88
CA ILE A 119 -10.16 -5.80 12.58
C ILE A 119 -11.24 -6.86 12.67
N ASN A 120 -12.33 -6.57 13.40
CA ASN A 120 -13.51 -7.43 13.41
C ASN A 120 -14.26 -7.31 12.05
N PRO A 121 -14.42 -8.39 11.28
CA PRO A 121 -15.07 -8.33 9.96
C PRO A 121 -16.54 -7.86 10.01
N HIS A 122 -17.25 -8.19 11.10
CA HIS A 122 -18.67 -7.82 11.28
C HIS A 122 -18.86 -6.44 11.88
N ASN A 123 -17.84 -5.91 12.55
CA ASN A 123 -17.88 -4.58 13.16
C ASN A 123 -16.47 -3.95 13.14
N PRO A 124 -16.08 -3.30 12.03
CA PRO A 124 -14.79 -2.60 11.93
C PRO A 124 -14.60 -1.51 12.98
N ASN A 125 -15.72 -1.02 13.55
CA ASN A 125 -15.70 0.04 14.55
C ASN A 125 -15.41 -0.46 15.98
N LYS A 126 -15.34 -1.78 16.18
CA LYS A 126 -15.06 -2.36 17.48
C LYS A 126 -13.64 -2.01 17.93
N GLU A 127 -13.55 -1.38 19.08
CA GLU A 127 -12.25 -1.09 19.71
C GLU A 127 -11.54 -2.38 20.13
N LEU A 128 -10.21 -2.34 20.05
CA LEU A 128 -9.38 -3.44 20.52
C LEU A 128 -9.34 -3.48 22.05
N ASN A 129 -9.36 -4.67 22.61
CA ASN A 129 -9.04 -4.86 24.00
C ASN A 129 -7.51 -4.81 24.23
N ASN A 130 -7.09 -4.62 25.50
CA ASN A 130 -5.68 -4.48 25.86
C ASN A 130 -4.82 -5.67 25.39
N SER A 131 -5.36 -6.90 25.45
CA SER A 131 -4.65 -8.11 24.99
C SER A 131 -4.41 -8.09 23.49
N ALA A 132 -5.39 -7.63 22.70
CA ALA A 132 -5.22 -7.49 21.25
C ALA A 132 -4.23 -6.36 20.89
N ILE A 133 -4.26 -5.24 21.62
CA ILE A 133 -3.31 -4.14 21.46
C ILE A 133 -1.89 -4.63 21.75
N GLU A 134 -1.65 -5.31 22.86
CA GLU A 134 -0.32 -5.80 23.22
C GLU A 134 0.22 -6.85 22.20
N ARG A 135 -0.67 -7.69 21.67
CA ARG A 135 -0.28 -8.61 20.60
C ARG A 135 0.09 -7.86 19.32
N LEU A 136 -0.71 -6.86 18.96
CA LEU A 136 -0.48 -6.06 17.75
C LEU A 136 0.81 -5.24 17.88
N LYS A 137 1.10 -4.65 19.06
CA LYS A 137 2.36 -3.97 19.36
C LYS A 137 3.58 -4.85 19.12
N LYS A 138 3.56 -6.10 19.58
CA LYS A 138 4.68 -7.04 19.39
C LYS A 138 4.99 -7.28 17.92
N ILE A 139 3.96 -7.27 17.06
CA ILE A 139 4.09 -7.48 15.63
C ILE A 139 4.53 -6.16 14.95
N LYS A 140 3.80 -5.08 15.19
CA LYS A 140 3.98 -3.81 14.47
C LYS A 140 5.30 -3.10 14.77
N ARG A 141 5.85 -3.22 15.97
CA ARG A 141 7.13 -2.57 16.36
C ARG A 141 8.34 -2.95 15.48
N ARG A 142 8.25 -4.06 14.74
CA ARG A 142 9.32 -4.53 13.82
C ARG A 142 9.06 -4.12 12.38
N VAL A 143 7.85 -3.66 12.07
CA VAL A 143 7.43 -3.38 10.70
C VAL A 143 7.99 -2.05 10.24
N LEU A 144 8.75 -2.07 9.17
CA LEU A 144 9.28 -0.88 8.50
C LEU A 144 8.47 -0.54 7.25
N VAL A 145 7.92 -1.56 6.60
CA VAL A 145 7.12 -1.39 5.39
C VAL A 145 5.81 -2.16 5.52
N GLU A 146 4.70 -1.46 5.45
CA GLU A 146 3.37 -2.04 5.31
C GLU A 146 2.90 -1.91 3.87
N ILE A 147 2.57 -3.03 3.23
CA ILE A 147 2.05 -3.07 1.86
C ILE A 147 0.61 -3.55 1.90
N ILE A 148 -0.29 -2.78 1.29
CA ILE A 148 -1.71 -3.12 1.20
C ILE A 148 -2.09 -3.20 -0.28
N ASP A 149 -2.45 -4.40 -0.75
CA ASP A 149 -2.87 -4.63 -2.14
C ASP A 149 -4.40 -4.59 -2.28
N GLU A 150 -4.89 -4.45 -3.51
CA GLU A 150 -6.32 -4.40 -3.90
C GLU A 150 -7.12 -3.35 -3.11
N ARG A 151 -6.59 -2.14 -2.99
CA ARG A 151 -7.21 -1.04 -2.21
C ARG A 151 -8.64 -0.70 -2.64
N SER A 152 -9.00 -0.92 -3.92
CA SER A 152 -10.33 -0.61 -4.46
C SER A 152 -11.46 -1.39 -3.76
N MET A 153 -11.14 -2.56 -3.20
CA MET A 153 -12.08 -3.42 -2.49
C MET A 153 -12.21 -3.09 -0.98
N MET A 154 -11.50 -2.08 -0.48
CA MET A 154 -11.56 -1.70 0.93
C MET A 154 -12.64 -0.64 1.17
N THR A 155 -13.42 -0.82 2.23
CA THR A 155 -14.36 0.20 2.69
C THR A 155 -13.69 1.22 3.60
N CYS A 156 -14.19 2.45 3.64
CA CYS A 156 -13.68 3.48 4.54
C CYS A 156 -13.65 3.04 6.02
N PRO A 157 -14.66 2.35 6.58
CA PRO A 157 -14.59 1.84 7.94
C PRO A 157 -13.43 0.86 8.18
N VAL A 158 -13.12 0.00 7.20
CA VAL A 158 -11.99 -0.95 7.29
C VAL A 158 -10.66 -0.22 7.26
N VAL A 159 -10.52 0.76 6.36
CA VAL A 159 -9.32 1.60 6.28
C VAL A 159 -9.09 2.37 7.58
N GLY A 160 -10.14 3.04 8.08
CA GLY A 160 -10.06 3.77 9.34
C GLY A 160 -9.76 2.87 10.55
N ALA A 161 -10.29 1.63 10.55
CA ALA A 161 -9.95 0.66 11.58
C ALA A 161 -8.50 0.18 11.49
N ALA A 162 -7.98 -0.03 10.28
CA ALA A 162 -6.58 -0.45 10.08
C ALA A 162 -5.62 0.59 10.63
N GLU A 163 -5.81 1.86 10.25
CA GLU A 163 -4.98 2.96 10.71
C GLU A 163 -5.08 3.14 12.23
N ARG A 164 -6.29 3.26 12.78
CA ARG A 164 -6.50 3.41 14.22
C ARG A 164 -5.89 2.27 15.04
N ASN A 165 -6.06 1.03 14.57
CA ASN A 165 -5.49 -0.12 15.24
C ASN A 165 -3.95 -0.12 15.15
N ALA A 166 -3.36 0.35 14.04
CA ALA A 166 -1.93 0.58 13.95
C ALA A 166 -1.48 1.68 14.92
N ALA A 167 -2.16 2.83 14.93
CA ALA A 167 -1.85 3.94 15.83
C ALA A 167 -1.94 3.55 17.31
N SER A 168 -2.86 2.65 17.68
CA SER A 168 -2.97 2.15 19.07
C SER A 168 -1.73 1.37 19.55
N THR A 169 -0.80 1.04 18.67
CA THR A 169 0.42 0.32 19.00
C THR A 169 1.58 1.24 19.41
N THR A 170 1.46 2.54 19.23
CA THR A 170 2.50 3.51 19.63
C THR A 170 2.46 3.83 21.12
N HIS A 171 3.61 4.27 21.65
CA HIS A 171 3.70 4.75 23.03
C HIS A 171 3.19 6.19 23.08
N GLY A 172 1.97 6.37 23.63
CA GLY A 172 1.40 7.69 23.86
C GLY A 172 -0.06 7.84 23.44
N GLY A 173 -0.56 7.01 22.53
CA GLY A 173 -2.01 6.98 22.18
C GLY A 173 -2.56 8.25 21.56
N SER A 174 -1.73 9.21 21.18
CA SER A 174 -2.14 10.44 20.54
C SER A 174 -2.05 10.25 19.02
N HIS A 175 -3.19 10.34 18.36
CA HIS A 175 -3.33 10.27 16.91
C HIS A 175 -2.64 11.42 16.16
N ASP A 176 -2.20 12.44 16.89
CA ASP A 176 -1.77 13.70 16.25
C ASP A 176 -0.34 13.67 15.74
N ASP A 177 0.50 12.72 16.17
CA ASP A 177 1.93 12.76 15.87
C ASP A 177 2.47 11.58 15.02
N GLU A 178 1.77 10.43 14.97
CA GLU A 178 2.28 9.23 14.28
C GLU A 178 1.17 8.42 13.59
N ASP A 179 0.79 8.82 12.38
CA ASP A 179 -0.11 8.03 11.55
C ASP A 179 0.45 6.62 11.29
N TRP A 180 -0.43 5.63 11.13
CA TRP A 180 -0.08 4.22 10.95
C TRP A 180 0.82 3.64 12.04
N GLY A 181 0.77 4.20 13.26
CA GLY A 181 1.56 3.73 14.38
C GLY A 181 3.07 3.92 14.19
N GLY A 182 3.48 4.97 13.49
CA GLY A 182 4.88 5.29 13.26
C GLY A 182 5.59 4.35 12.28
N ILE A 183 4.86 3.50 11.53
CA ILE A 183 5.46 2.68 10.48
C ILE A 183 6.10 3.60 9.44
N PRO A 184 7.42 3.43 9.15
CA PRO A 184 8.14 4.31 8.24
C PRO A 184 7.53 4.43 6.86
N ILE A 185 7.09 3.31 6.27
CA ILE A 185 6.59 3.27 4.90
C ILE A 185 5.26 2.52 4.84
N VAL A 186 4.23 3.15 4.28
CA VAL A 186 2.96 2.50 3.92
C VAL A 186 2.70 2.68 2.44
N ILE A 187 2.52 1.56 1.74
CA ILE A 187 2.31 1.52 0.30
C ILE A 187 0.97 0.86 0.00
N TRP A 188 0.12 1.55 -0.74
CA TRP A 188 -1.12 1.00 -1.25
C TRP A 188 -1.02 0.67 -2.72
N PHE A 189 -1.46 -0.53 -3.08
CA PHE A 189 -1.57 -0.96 -4.46
C PHE A 189 -3.03 -1.17 -4.84
N GLY A 190 -3.37 -0.90 -6.09
CA GLY A 190 -4.71 -1.19 -6.59
C GLY A 190 -4.96 -0.65 -7.99
N ASP A 191 -6.19 -0.88 -8.44
CA ASP A 191 -6.72 -0.38 -9.69
C ASP A 191 -8.08 0.26 -9.40
N ASP A 192 -8.22 1.55 -9.66
CA ASP A 192 -9.43 2.30 -9.35
C ASP A 192 -10.63 1.91 -10.23
N TYR A 193 -10.38 1.20 -11.32
CA TYR A 193 -11.41 0.70 -12.24
C TYR A 193 -11.75 -0.79 -12.03
N GLN A 194 -11.14 -1.43 -11.00
CA GLN A 194 -11.53 -2.77 -10.59
C GLN A 194 -12.74 -2.74 -9.64
N LEU A 195 -13.22 -3.91 -9.25
CA LEU A 195 -14.43 -4.04 -8.44
C LEU A 195 -14.36 -3.19 -7.17
N PRO A 196 -15.42 -2.42 -6.88
CA PRO A 196 -15.55 -1.69 -5.63
C PRO A 196 -15.75 -2.66 -4.45
N PRO A 197 -15.71 -2.17 -3.21
CA PRO A 197 -16.01 -2.98 -2.04
C PRO A 197 -17.38 -3.67 -2.17
N PRO A 198 -17.51 -4.94 -1.77
CA PRO A 198 -18.79 -5.64 -1.77
C PRO A 198 -19.67 -5.08 -0.63
N THR A 199 -20.37 -3.99 -0.89
CA THR A 199 -21.30 -3.36 0.06
C THR A 199 -22.72 -3.43 -0.46
N ASN A 200 -23.69 -3.61 0.43
CA ASN A 200 -25.12 -3.55 0.10
C ASN A 200 -25.59 -2.10 -0.12
N THR A 201 -24.72 -1.12 -0.03
CA THR A 201 -24.99 0.29 -0.26
C THR A 201 -24.28 0.73 -1.54
N GLU A 202 -24.97 1.44 -2.41
CA GLU A 202 -24.44 1.96 -3.69
C GLU A 202 -23.23 2.92 -3.56
N LYS A 203 -22.82 3.25 -2.35
CA LYS A 203 -21.71 4.14 -2.07
C LYS A 203 -20.41 3.35 -1.92
N GLY A 204 -19.64 3.26 -2.97
CA GLY A 204 -18.27 2.74 -2.94
C GLY A 204 -17.29 3.67 -2.20
N ALA A 205 -16.08 3.20 -1.92
CA ALA A 205 -15.02 4.01 -1.31
C ALA A 205 -14.74 5.31 -2.08
N PHE A 206 -15.00 5.36 -3.38
CA PHE A 206 -14.84 6.53 -4.23
C PHE A 206 -15.82 7.67 -3.93
N ASP A 207 -17.08 7.37 -3.60
CA ASP A 207 -18.07 8.41 -3.31
C ASP A 207 -17.73 9.22 -2.07
N LEU A 208 -16.95 8.65 -1.16
CA LEU A 208 -16.49 9.34 0.04
C LEU A 208 -15.23 10.17 -0.20
N MET A 209 -14.42 9.84 -1.22
CA MET A 209 -13.25 10.64 -1.62
C MET A 209 -13.65 11.97 -2.29
N SER A 210 -14.82 12.06 -2.88
CA SER A 210 -15.33 13.27 -3.56
C SER A 210 -15.99 14.27 -2.60
N SER A 211 -16.38 13.84 -1.41
CA SER A 211 -17.00 14.72 -0.43
C SER A 211 -15.93 15.51 0.34
N LYS A 212 -15.57 16.69 -0.16
CA LYS A 212 -14.89 17.76 0.60
C LYS A 212 -15.83 18.27 1.71
N THR A 213 -16.17 17.45 2.67
CA THR A 213 -16.85 17.94 3.86
C THR A 213 -15.79 18.45 4.84
N SER A 214 -15.80 19.76 5.10
CA SER A 214 -15.13 20.37 6.25
C SER A 214 -15.57 19.67 7.51
N TYR A 215 -14.75 18.79 8.02
CA TYR A 215 -15.01 18.13 9.30
C TYR A 215 -14.57 19.07 10.41
N SER A 216 -15.55 19.72 11.05
CA SER A 216 -15.33 20.38 12.33
C SER A 216 -14.99 19.32 13.39
N GLN A 217 -14.20 19.70 14.38
CA GLN A 217 -13.58 18.95 15.50
C GLN A 217 -14.45 17.97 16.32
N GLN A 218 -15.62 17.54 15.86
CA GLN A 218 -16.37 16.44 16.47
C GLN A 218 -15.74 15.11 16.04
N LYS A 219 -15.66 14.15 16.97
CA LYS A 219 -15.25 12.75 16.73
C LYS A 219 -15.78 12.28 15.38
N LEU A 220 -14.90 12.21 14.39
CA LEU A 220 -15.24 11.72 13.05
C LEU A 220 -15.85 10.33 13.18
N SER A 221 -16.96 10.07 12.47
CA SER A 221 -17.41 8.69 12.30
C SER A 221 -16.27 7.88 11.68
N ASN A 222 -16.17 6.58 11.98
CA ASN A 222 -15.09 5.76 11.44
C ASN A 222 -15.04 5.74 9.89
N ALA A 223 -16.18 5.93 9.24
CA ALA A 223 -16.24 6.09 7.78
C ALA A 223 -15.59 7.41 7.33
N ALA A 224 -15.87 8.52 8.03
CA ALA A 224 -15.28 9.82 7.72
C ALA A 224 -13.77 9.84 8.00
N PHE A 225 -13.34 9.22 9.10
CA PHE A 225 -11.93 9.06 9.42
C PHE A 225 -11.22 8.21 8.35
N GLY A 226 -11.80 7.07 7.94
CA GLY A 226 -11.26 6.26 6.87
C GLY A 226 -11.18 6.99 5.53
N ALA A 227 -12.16 7.83 5.20
CA ALA A 227 -12.10 8.68 4.00
C ALA A 227 -10.94 9.68 4.07
N GLN A 228 -10.67 10.26 5.24
CA GLN A 228 -9.52 11.13 5.45
C GLN A 228 -8.20 10.37 5.25
N VAL A 229 -8.07 9.17 5.82
CA VAL A 229 -6.89 8.31 5.63
C VAL A 229 -6.68 7.98 4.15
N ILE A 230 -7.75 7.66 3.40
CA ILE A 230 -7.67 7.41 1.95
C ILE A 230 -7.17 8.65 1.22
N TRP A 231 -7.68 9.82 1.58
CA TRP A 231 -7.24 11.09 1.00
C TRP A 231 -5.76 11.34 1.25
N ASP A 232 -5.30 11.17 2.48
CA ASP A 232 -3.91 11.39 2.87
C ASP A 232 -2.96 10.42 2.16
N MET A 233 -3.32 9.16 2.03
CA MET A 233 -2.58 8.16 1.28
C MET A 233 -2.54 8.45 -0.23
N SER A 234 -3.48 9.21 -0.76
CA SER A 234 -3.57 9.55 -2.18
C SER A 234 -2.78 10.80 -2.58
N LYS A 235 -2.16 11.52 -1.64
CA LYS A 235 -1.37 12.72 -1.90
C LYS A 235 -0.15 12.44 -2.77
N VAL A 236 0.48 11.29 -2.58
CA VAL A 236 1.56 10.79 -3.45
C VAL A 236 1.02 9.57 -4.19
N CYS A 237 0.86 9.71 -5.49
CA CYS A 237 0.32 8.66 -6.34
C CYS A 237 1.21 8.43 -7.56
N VAL A 238 1.57 7.18 -7.80
CA VAL A 238 2.34 6.76 -8.98
C VAL A 238 1.52 5.76 -9.78
N GLU A 239 1.44 5.96 -11.09
CA GLU A 239 0.71 5.08 -11.98
C GLU A 239 1.69 4.19 -12.78
N LEU A 240 1.48 2.87 -12.70
CA LEU A 240 2.18 1.89 -13.54
C LEU A 240 1.51 1.84 -14.92
N ARG A 241 2.10 2.50 -15.89
CA ARG A 241 1.50 2.70 -17.23
C ARG A 241 1.72 1.54 -18.19
N THR A 242 2.73 0.71 -17.95
CA THR A 242 3.09 -0.36 -18.87
C THR A 242 2.46 -1.68 -18.49
N THR A 243 1.67 -2.29 -19.36
CA THR A 243 1.11 -3.63 -19.18
C THR A 243 1.98 -4.69 -19.87
N LYS A 244 2.24 -5.83 -19.19
CA LYS A 244 3.04 -6.96 -19.75
C LYS A 244 2.22 -8.25 -19.95
N ARG A 245 0.95 -8.26 -19.59
CA ARG A 245 0.16 -9.51 -19.56
C ARG A 245 -0.22 -10.02 -20.96
N GLN A 246 -0.27 -9.12 -21.95
CA GLN A 246 -0.63 -9.48 -23.31
C GLN A 246 0.58 -9.36 -24.25
N ASN A 247 0.76 -10.38 -25.11
CA ASN A 247 1.76 -10.35 -26.18
C ASN A 247 1.37 -9.33 -27.25
N VAL A 248 2.34 -8.94 -28.07
CA VAL A 248 2.13 -8.00 -29.21
C VAL A 248 0.96 -8.43 -30.10
N ASN A 249 0.75 -9.74 -30.26
CA ASN A 249 -0.32 -10.32 -31.07
C ASN A 249 -1.74 -10.15 -30.46
N GLN A 250 -1.85 -9.67 -29.20
CA GLN A 250 -3.10 -9.45 -28.49
C GLN A 250 -3.41 -7.97 -28.31
N GLN A 251 -2.79 -7.11 -29.11
CA GLN A 251 -2.98 -5.66 -29.03
C GLN A 251 -4.45 -5.23 -29.20
N PRO A 252 -5.22 -5.75 -30.18
CA PRO A 252 -6.64 -5.39 -30.32
C PRO A 252 -7.45 -5.75 -29.06
N PHE A 253 -7.22 -6.93 -28.50
CA PHE A 253 -7.89 -7.37 -27.25
C PHE A 253 -7.55 -6.46 -26.07
N LYS A 254 -6.29 -6.03 -25.97
CA LYS A 254 -5.87 -5.09 -24.95
C LYS A 254 -6.59 -3.74 -25.07
N GLU A 255 -6.69 -3.21 -26.26
CA GLU A 255 -7.37 -1.92 -26.54
C GLU A 255 -8.86 -1.99 -26.22
N THR A 256 -9.53 -3.10 -26.59
CA THR A 256 -10.92 -3.38 -26.22
C THR A 256 -11.10 -3.42 -24.70
N LEU A 257 -10.24 -4.13 -23.99
CA LEU A 257 -10.29 -4.20 -22.52
C LEU A 257 -10.05 -2.82 -21.86
N GLU A 258 -9.19 -1.99 -22.43
CA GLU A 258 -8.91 -0.66 -21.90
C GLU A 258 -10.12 0.28 -22.10
N ARG A 259 -10.78 0.24 -23.27
CA ARG A 259 -12.04 0.98 -23.51
C ARG A 259 -13.16 0.50 -22.59
N LEU A 260 -13.32 -0.81 -22.42
CA LEU A 260 -14.27 -1.36 -21.45
C LEU A 260 -14.00 -0.87 -20.02
N ARG A 261 -12.73 -0.84 -19.63
CA ARG A 261 -12.30 -0.41 -18.31
C ARG A 261 -12.72 1.02 -17.98
N VAL A 262 -12.63 1.92 -18.96
CA VAL A 262 -12.97 3.35 -18.78
C VAL A 262 -14.41 3.71 -19.18
N GLY A 263 -15.20 2.72 -19.60
CA GLY A 263 -16.61 2.93 -20.02
C GLY A 263 -16.75 3.52 -21.43
N GLU A 264 -15.71 3.42 -22.26
CA GLU A 264 -15.69 3.93 -23.65
C GLU A 264 -15.83 2.81 -24.70
N ALA A 265 -16.34 1.65 -24.29
CA ALA A 265 -16.60 0.53 -25.20
C ALA A 265 -17.64 0.91 -26.26
N ASN A 266 -17.46 0.43 -27.48
CA ASN A 266 -18.32 0.65 -28.63
C ASN A 266 -18.87 -0.68 -29.20
N GLU A 267 -19.67 -0.61 -30.27
CA GLU A 267 -20.26 -1.79 -30.91
C GLU A 267 -19.20 -2.72 -31.51
N ASP A 268 -18.12 -2.19 -32.08
CA ASP A 268 -17.02 -2.99 -32.62
C ASP A 268 -16.33 -3.82 -31.54
N ASP A 269 -16.24 -3.30 -30.32
CA ASP A 269 -15.69 -4.03 -29.16
C ASP A 269 -16.60 -5.20 -28.78
N ALA A 270 -17.89 -5.01 -28.80
CA ALA A 270 -18.87 -6.08 -28.54
C ALA A 270 -18.76 -7.19 -29.61
N ASP A 271 -18.72 -6.82 -30.87
CA ASP A 271 -18.56 -7.76 -31.99
C ASP A 271 -17.24 -8.53 -31.92
N PHE A 272 -16.14 -7.85 -31.58
CA PHE A 272 -14.83 -8.46 -31.40
C PHE A 272 -14.86 -9.52 -30.29
N LEU A 273 -15.45 -9.22 -29.14
CA LEU A 273 -15.55 -10.16 -28.03
C LEU A 273 -16.46 -11.35 -28.33
N MET A 274 -17.58 -11.10 -29.04
CA MET A 274 -18.52 -12.17 -29.46
C MET A 274 -17.90 -13.11 -30.48
N ALA A 275 -17.09 -12.60 -31.42
CA ALA A 275 -16.39 -13.40 -32.42
C ALA A 275 -15.37 -14.38 -31.82
N ASP A 276 -14.80 -14.07 -30.66
CA ASP A 276 -13.83 -14.94 -29.96
C ASP A 276 -14.53 -15.99 -29.07
N LEU A 277 -15.76 -15.72 -28.62
CA LEU A 277 -16.57 -16.66 -27.83
C LEU A 277 -17.20 -17.79 -28.70
N THR A 278 -17.22 -17.62 -30.02
CA THR A 278 -17.80 -18.59 -30.97
C THR A 278 -16.77 -19.51 -31.63
N ARG A 279 -15.51 -19.42 -31.23
CA ARG A 279 -14.38 -20.29 -31.61
C ARG A 279 -14.05 -21.31 -30.51
#